data_165f658c20825eb727c656a9e74bcbf0
#
_entry.id   165f658c20825eb727c656a9e74bcbf0
#
_cell.length_a   1.000
_cell.length_b   1.000
_cell.length_c   1.000
_cell.angle_alpha   90.00
_cell.angle_beta   90.00
_cell.angle_gamma   90.00
#
_symmetry.space_group_name_H-M   'P 1'
#
loop_
_entity.id
_entity.type
_entity.pdbx_description
1 polymer ?
#
loop_
_entity_poly.entity_id
_entity_poly.type
_entity_poly.pdbx_seq_one_letter_code
_entity_poly.pdbx_strand_id
1 'polypeptide(L)'
;MEVFFPLNEPSRIKVVLDLKHSPEVVLSRIATLTPRERQVFELIVSGKSNKAAARVLCSTARTIKAHRLKVMETMQVHSIVELVSLAERVRVAMQSADLRMPVR
;
A
#
# COMPACT_ATOMS: atom_id res chain seq x y z
N MET A 1 30.87 -14.07 11.28
CA MET A 1 30.57 -13.65 11.19
C MET A 1 30.07 -13.01 11.21
N GLU A 2 29.61 -12.57 11.30
CA GLU A 2 29.08 -11.90 11.29
C GLU A 2 29.22 -11.14 11.15
N VAL A 3 29.71 -11.16 11.19
CA VAL A 3 29.98 -10.46 11.03
C VAL A 3 29.60 -9.69 10.20
N PHE A 4 29.86 -9.70 9.59
CA PHE A 4 29.33 -9.01 8.83
C PHE A 4 28.08 -8.56 9.20
N PHE A 5 27.73 -8.84 10.18
CA PHE A 5 26.55 -8.45 10.65
C PHE A 5 26.32 -7.03 10.85
N PRO A 6 27.25 -6.20 11.18
CA PRO A 6 27.02 -4.77 11.22
C PRO A 6 26.41 -4.30 9.95
N LEU A 7 26.75 -4.93 8.89
CA LEU A 7 26.14 -4.59 7.66
C LEU A 7 24.70 -4.93 7.65
N ASN A 8 24.33 -5.86 8.50
CA ASN A 8 22.97 -6.30 8.51
C ASN A 8 22.09 -5.50 9.40
N GLU A 9 22.65 -4.62 10.19
CA GLU A 9 21.82 -3.85 11.07
C GLU A 9 20.81 -2.99 10.37
N PRO A 10 21.16 -2.24 9.33
CA PRO A 10 20.15 -1.51 8.61
C PRO A 10 19.11 -2.44 8.00
N SER A 11 19.55 -3.61 7.57
CA SER A 11 18.62 -4.57 7.03
C SER A 11 17.68 -5.09 8.07
N ARG A 12 18.18 -5.30 9.28
CA ARG A 12 17.37 -5.71 10.36
C ARG A 12 16.30 -4.71 10.68
N ILE A 13 16.64 -3.44 10.73
CA ILE A 13 15.70 -2.38 10.99
C ILE A 13 14.64 -2.40 9.92
N LYS A 14 15.05 -2.60 8.69
CA LYS A 14 14.13 -2.65 7.60
C LYS A 14 13.16 -3.83 7.73
N VAL A 15 13.66 -4.96 8.16
CA VAL A 15 12.80 -6.12 8.36
C VAL A 15 11.75 -5.85 9.43
N VAL A 16 12.14 -5.20 10.51
CA VAL A 16 11.21 -4.85 11.56
C VAL A 16 10.13 -3.92 11.02
N LEU A 17 10.52 -2.94 10.23
CA LEU A 17 9.54 -2.05 9.61
C LEU A 17 8.64 -2.82 8.65
N ASP A 18 9.20 -3.80 7.96
CA ASP A 18 8.41 -4.60 7.05
C ASP A 18 7.37 -5.44 7.77
N LEU A 19 7.65 -5.88 8.97
CA LEU A 19 6.64 -6.59 9.74
C LEU A 19 5.43 -5.70 10.02
N LYS A 20 5.68 -4.41 10.20
CA LYS A 20 4.63 -3.47 10.40
C LYS A 20 3.78 -3.30 9.16
N HIS A 21 4.35 -3.59 8.01
CA HIS A 21 3.67 -3.48 6.74
C HIS A 21 3.62 -4.82 6.02
N SER A 22 3.44 -5.90 6.77
CA SER A 22 3.30 -7.21 6.14
C SER A 22 2.04 -7.22 5.28
N PRO A 23 1.97 -8.10 4.29
CA PRO A 23 0.79 -8.14 3.43
C PRO A 23 -0.52 -8.32 4.21
N GLU A 24 -0.49 -9.12 5.26
CA GLU A 24 -1.69 -9.32 6.06
C GLU A 24 -2.13 -8.06 6.78
N VAL A 25 -1.17 -7.33 7.33
CA VAL A 25 -1.47 -6.08 8.01
C VAL A 25 -1.98 -5.05 7.01
N VAL A 26 -1.34 -4.97 5.85
CA VAL A 26 -1.75 -4.02 4.83
C VAL A 26 -3.17 -4.33 4.35
N LEU A 27 -3.47 -5.61 4.12
CA LEU A 27 -4.81 -6.00 3.71
C LEU A 27 -5.85 -5.63 4.76
N SER A 28 -5.53 -5.79 6.03
CA SER A 28 -6.47 -5.44 7.06
C SER A 28 -6.73 -3.93 7.09
N ARG A 29 -5.73 -3.13 6.80
CA ARG A 29 -5.92 -1.68 6.71
C ARG A 29 -6.79 -1.31 5.52
N ILE A 30 -6.54 -1.95 4.39
CA ILE A 30 -7.35 -1.71 3.19
C ILE A 30 -8.80 -2.02 3.49
N ALA A 31 -9.05 -3.07 4.25
CA ALA A 31 -10.41 -3.47 4.59
C ALA A 31 -11.14 -2.42 5.43
N THR A 32 -10.41 -1.55 6.10
CA THR A 32 -11.05 -0.49 6.89
C THR A 32 -11.34 0.76 6.09
N LEU A 33 -10.89 0.84 4.84
CA LEU A 33 -11.20 2.00 4.01
C LEU A 33 -12.68 2.01 3.67
N THR A 34 -13.26 3.20 3.64
CA THR A 34 -14.64 3.31 3.15
C THR A 34 -14.66 2.98 1.66
N PRO A 35 -15.82 2.68 1.10
CA PRO A 35 -15.89 2.39 -0.34
C PRO A 35 -15.30 3.50 -1.20
N ARG A 36 -15.57 4.76 -0.85
CA ARG A 36 -15.02 5.88 -1.63
C ARG A 36 -13.51 5.98 -1.45
N GLU A 37 -13.02 5.80 -0.23
CA GLU A 37 -11.59 5.81 0.02
C GLU A 37 -10.90 4.69 -0.74
N ARG A 38 -11.54 3.54 -0.83
CA ARG A 38 -10.98 2.42 -1.56
C ARG A 38 -10.90 2.73 -3.05
N GLN A 39 -11.90 3.37 -3.60
CA GLN A 39 -11.86 3.79 -5.00
C GLN A 39 -10.71 4.77 -5.24
N VAL A 40 -10.53 5.72 -4.32
CA VAL A 40 -9.44 6.67 -4.44
C VAL A 40 -8.10 5.95 -4.32
N PHE A 41 -7.99 5.04 -3.38
CA PHE A 41 -6.77 4.25 -3.21
C PHE A 41 -6.40 3.53 -4.52
N GLU A 42 -7.35 2.90 -5.16
CA GLU A 42 -7.10 2.17 -6.41
C GLU A 42 -6.66 3.11 -7.52
N LEU A 43 -7.25 4.28 -7.60
CA LEU A 43 -6.86 5.24 -8.62
C LEU A 43 -5.46 5.80 -8.38
N ILE A 44 -5.13 6.04 -7.12
CA ILE A 44 -3.80 6.53 -6.78
C ILE A 44 -2.74 5.51 -7.16
N VAL A 45 -2.94 4.25 -6.77
CA VAL A 45 -1.91 3.24 -7.04
C VAL A 45 -1.82 2.91 -8.52
N SER A 46 -2.82 3.24 -9.30
CA SER A 46 -2.74 3.09 -10.74
C SER A 46 -2.13 4.30 -11.42
N GLY A 47 -1.70 5.30 -10.65
CA GLY A 47 -0.98 6.44 -11.20
C GLY A 47 -1.82 7.63 -11.58
N LYS A 48 -3.10 7.66 -11.20
CA LYS A 48 -3.95 8.79 -11.55
C LYS A 48 -3.66 9.99 -10.68
N SER A 49 -3.69 11.17 -11.29
CA SER A 49 -3.57 12.41 -10.55
C SER A 49 -4.89 12.69 -9.82
N ASN A 50 -4.85 13.64 -8.90
CA ASN A 50 -6.07 14.06 -8.22
C ASN A 50 -7.13 14.51 -9.21
N LYS A 51 -6.70 15.24 -10.23
CA LYS A 51 -7.61 15.75 -11.23
C LYS A 51 -8.24 14.62 -12.05
N ALA A 52 -7.42 13.65 -12.44
CA ALA A 52 -7.93 12.52 -13.21
C ALA A 52 -8.85 11.65 -12.35
N ALA A 53 -8.50 11.43 -11.09
CA ALA A 53 -9.36 10.67 -10.20
C ALA A 53 -10.69 11.38 -9.98
N ALA A 54 -10.64 12.70 -9.86
CA ALA A 54 -11.87 13.47 -9.69
C ALA A 54 -12.80 13.29 -10.87
N ARG A 55 -12.25 13.23 -12.07
CA ARG A 55 -13.07 12.99 -13.25
C ARG A 55 -13.70 11.60 -13.23
N VAL A 56 -12.91 10.61 -12.87
CA VAL A 56 -13.43 9.24 -12.82
C VAL A 56 -14.55 9.10 -11.81
N LEU A 57 -14.42 9.75 -10.67
CA LEU A 57 -15.38 9.59 -9.60
C LEU A 57 -16.43 10.69 -9.56
N CYS A 58 -16.46 11.54 -10.58
CA CYS A 58 -17.41 12.66 -10.65
C CYS A 58 -17.36 13.51 -9.39
N SER A 59 -16.15 13.88 -9.00
CA SER A 59 -15.91 14.65 -7.79
C SER A 59 -15.00 15.81 -8.11
N THR A 60 -14.51 16.51 -7.09
CA THR A 60 -13.57 17.60 -7.29
C THR A 60 -12.19 17.16 -6.85
N ALA A 61 -11.16 17.79 -7.41
CA ALA A 61 -9.80 17.49 -7.00
C ALA A 61 -9.59 17.75 -5.51
N ARG A 62 -10.28 18.73 -4.97
CA ARG A 62 -10.19 19.04 -3.55
C ARG A 62 -10.71 17.89 -2.70
N THR A 63 -11.85 17.34 -3.07
CA THR A 63 -12.42 16.20 -2.36
C THR A 63 -11.52 14.98 -2.48
N ILE A 64 -10.95 14.76 -3.68
CA ILE A 64 -10.02 13.65 -3.87
C ILE A 64 -8.80 13.82 -2.97
N LYS A 65 -8.30 15.05 -2.86
CA LYS A 65 -7.16 15.30 -2.00
C LYS A 65 -7.47 14.93 -0.55
N ALA A 66 -8.66 15.29 -0.09
CA ALA A 66 -9.06 14.95 1.27
C ALA A 66 -9.14 13.44 1.47
N HIS A 67 -9.74 12.73 0.52
CA HIS A 67 -9.80 11.27 0.60
C HIS A 67 -8.41 10.65 0.53
N ARG A 68 -7.54 11.22 -0.29
CA ARG A 68 -6.19 10.72 -0.43
C ARG A 68 -5.42 10.81 0.88
N LEU A 69 -5.56 11.94 1.57
CA LEU A 69 -4.91 12.11 2.86
C LEU A 69 -5.42 11.08 3.87
N LYS A 70 -6.71 10.83 3.84
CA LYS A 70 -7.30 9.86 4.74
C LYS A 70 -6.80 8.45 4.42
N VAL A 71 -6.69 8.11 3.15
CA VAL A 71 -6.16 6.82 2.74
C VAL A 71 -4.73 6.67 3.26
N MET A 72 -3.90 7.69 3.07
CA MET A 72 -2.52 7.62 3.50
C MET A 72 -2.41 7.49 5.02
N GLU A 73 -3.28 8.16 5.73
CA GLU A 73 -3.31 8.06 7.18
C GLU A 73 -3.68 6.65 7.61
N THR A 74 -4.72 6.09 7.02
CA THR A 74 -5.16 4.75 7.34
C THR A 74 -4.10 3.71 7.01
N MET A 75 -3.41 3.89 5.88
CA MET A 75 -2.37 2.96 5.47
C MET A 75 -1.05 3.22 6.17
N GLN A 76 -0.95 4.29 6.95
CA GLN A 76 0.23 4.63 7.72
C GLN A 76 1.44 4.83 6.84
N VAL A 77 1.28 5.56 5.76
CA VAL A 77 2.36 5.91 4.86
C VAL A 77 2.46 7.42 4.75
N HIS A 78 3.63 7.90 4.33
CA HIS A 78 3.88 9.32 4.23
C HIS A 78 4.04 9.81 2.79
N SER A 79 4.04 8.92 1.83
CA SER A 79 4.20 9.33 0.43
C SER A 79 3.45 8.39 -0.47
N ILE A 80 3.20 8.85 -1.68
CA ILE A 80 2.55 8.03 -2.70
C ILE A 80 3.46 6.86 -3.08
N VAL A 81 4.76 7.08 -3.11
CA VAL A 81 5.70 6.03 -3.46
C VAL A 81 5.59 4.88 -2.45
N GLU A 82 5.51 5.23 -1.17
CA GLU A 82 5.31 4.24 -0.13
C GLU A 82 4.01 3.47 -0.33
N LEU A 83 2.95 4.19 -0.64
CA LEU A 83 1.64 3.58 -0.81
C LEU A 83 1.66 2.58 -1.97
N VAL A 84 2.23 3.00 -3.10
CA VAL A 84 2.33 2.14 -4.27
C VAL A 84 3.17 0.91 -3.96
N SER A 85 4.24 1.11 -3.21
CA SER A 85 5.12 0.01 -2.82
C SER A 85 4.39 -1.02 -1.97
N LEU A 86 3.58 -0.56 -1.02
CA LEU A 86 2.80 -1.48 -0.20
C LEU A 86 1.76 -2.23 -1.02
N ALA A 87 1.09 -1.53 -1.92
CA ALA A 87 0.09 -2.17 -2.77
C ALA A 87 0.73 -3.24 -3.64
N GLU A 88 1.91 -2.95 -4.17
CA GLU A 88 2.61 -3.91 -5.00
C GLU A 88 3.03 -5.12 -4.19
N ARG A 89 3.45 -4.91 -2.96
CA ARG A 89 3.86 -6.00 -2.09
C ARG A 89 2.70 -6.96 -1.82
N VAL A 90 1.52 -6.39 -1.60
CA VAL A 90 0.32 -7.21 -1.38
C VAL A 90 -0.03 -7.98 -2.64
N ARG A 91 0.04 -7.33 -3.80
CA ARG A 91 -0.27 -7.97 -5.06
C ARG A 91 0.64 -9.17 -5.32
N VAL A 92 1.93 -8.98 -5.07
CA VAL A 92 2.91 -10.05 -5.28
C VAL A 92 2.65 -11.19 -4.31
N ALA A 93 2.36 -10.88 -3.06
CA ALA A 93 2.09 -11.91 -2.06
C ALA A 93 0.87 -12.73 -2.43
N MET A 94 -0.16 -12.08 -2.95
CA MET A 94 -1.37 -12.79 -3.34
C MET A 94 -1.11 -13.67 -4.56
N GLN A 95 -0.31 -13.21 -5.49
CA GLN A 95 0.05 -14.02 -6.64
C GLN A 95 0.86 -15.25 -6.23
N SER A 96 1.76 -15.06 -5.28
CA SER A 96 2.53 -16.19 -4.79
C SER A 96 1.65 -17.22 -4.13
N ALA A 97 0.67 -16.78 -3.37
CA ALA A 97 -0.26 -17.67 -2.72
C ALA A 97 -1.06 -18.46 -3.77
N ASP A 98 -1.49 -17.74 -4.81
CA ASP A 98 -2.23 -18.40 -5.88
C ASP A 98 -1.38 -19.44 -6.57
N LEU A 99 -0.13 -19.13 -6.80
CA LEU A 99 0.75 -20.08 -7.45
C LEU A 99 0.99 -21.31 -6.61
N ARG A 100 0.92 -21.15 -5.31
CA ARG A 100 1.13 -22.28 -4.45
C ARG A 100 -0.11 -23.12 -4.28
N MET A 101 -1.26 -22.49 -4.34
CA MET A 101 -2.47 -23.18 -4.08
C MET A 101 -2.92 -24.14 -5.11
N PRO A 102 -2.78 -23.88 -6.33
CA PRO A 102 -3.41 -24.71 -7.32
C PRO A 102 -2.88 -26.02 -7.50
N VAL A 103 -2.01 -26.34 -6.76
CA VAL A 103 -1.52 -27.56 -6.93
C VAL A 103 -2.51 -28.54 -6.58
N ARG A 104 -3.30 -28.70 -6.71
CA ARG A 104 -4.15 -29.57 -6.37
C ARG A 104 -4.67 -30.03 -7.09
#